data_c3bbe78b7001fcdf85b48c2ad4373f77
#
_entry.id   c3bbe78b7001fcdf85b48c2ad4373f77
#
_cell.length_a   1.000
_cell.length_b   1.000
_cell.length_c   1.000
_cell.angle_alpha   90.00
_cell.angle_beta   90.00
_cell.angle_gamma   90.00
#
_symmetry.space_group_name_H-M   'P 1'
#
loop_
_entity.id
_entity.type
_entity.pdbx_description
1 polymer ?
#
loop_
_entity_poly.entity_id
_entity_poly.type
_entity_poly.pdbx_seq_one_letter_code
_entity_poly.pdbx_strand_id
1 'polypeptide(L)'
;YGFILHDGEYVIGKDVGPDEDVDFVGFSKSGNLIAGNYDKTQLSDMKAMEGITFGPPLIVDGKKMITEGDGGWGVGPRTAIGQKKDGTVLFLVIDGRQPGYSIGATLRDVQDILFEKGCYIAANLDGGSSSTLYLNGKVVNKPADLLGERMIPTAFIVK
;
A
#
# COMPACT_ATOMS: atom_id res chain seq x y z
N TYR A 1 -4.42 10.33 -11.50
CA TYR A 1 -5.88 10.27 -11.39
C TYR A 1 -6.24 9.43 -10.17
N GLY A 2 -6.96 10.03 -9.21
CA GLY A 2 -7.30 9.39 -7.96
C GLY A 2 -7.59 10.40 -6.87
N PHE A 3 -7.82 9.93 -5.66
CA PHE A 3 -8.13 10.79 -4.52
C PHE A 3 -7.35 10.41 -3.26
N ILE A 4 -7.31 11.35 -2.33
CA ILE A 4 -6.83 11.18 -0.96
C ILE A 4 -8.00 11.43 -0.03
N LEU A 5 -8.25 10.49 0.88
CA LEU A 5 -9.24 10.57 1.95
C LEU A 5 -8.51 10.81 3.28
N HIS A 6 -8.94 11.83 4.03
CA HIS A 6 -8.41 12.14 5.35
C HIS A 6 -9.54 12.60 6.27
N ASP A 7 -9.65 12.00 7.45
CA ASP A 7 -10.74 12.21 8.40
C ASP A 7 -12.15 12.08 7.76
N GLY A 8 -12.29 11.17 6.78
CA GLY A 8 -13.54 10.95 6.06
C GLY A 8 -13.85 11.98 4.97
N GLU A 9 -12.95 12.92 4.70
CA GLU A 9 -13.11 13.95 3.68
C GLU A 9 -12.11 13.76 2.52
N TYR A 10 -12.58 13.98 1.29
CA TYR A 10 -11.71 13.96 0.11
C TYR A 10 -10.92 15.26 0.04
N VAL A 11 -9.62 15.21 0.38
CA VAL A 11 -8.74 16.39 0.34
C VAL A 11 -8.16 16.64 -1.05
N ILE A 12 -8.01 15.58 -1.87
CA ILE A 12 -7.63 15.63 -3.28
C ILE A 12 -8.58 14.72 -4.06
N GLY A 13 -8.80 15.00 -5.36
CA GLY A 13 -9.60 14.16 -6.25
C GLY A 13 -11.10 14.24 -5.97
N LYS A 14 -11.61 15.39 -5.56
CA LYS A 14 -13.05 15.63 -5.35
C LYS A 14 -13.87 15.47 -6.63
N ASP A 15 -13.23 15.67 -7.77
CA ASP A 15 -13.75 15.57 -9.13
C ASP A 15 -13.86 14.14 -9.66
N VAL A 16 -13.25 13.15 -9.00
CA VAL A 16 -13.48 11.73 -9.31
C VAL A 16 -14.95 11.41 -9.08
N GLY A 17 -15.61 10.82 -10.10
CA GLY A 17 -17.04 10.50 -10.05
C GLY A 17 -17.41 9.61 -8.85
N PRO A 18 -18.65 9.74 -8.34
CA PRO A 18 -19.07 8.94 -7.20
C PRO A 18 -19.14 7.43 -7.51
N ASP A 19 -19.45 7.08 -8.75
CA ASP A 19 -19.62 5.70 -9.22
C ASP A 19 -18.38 5.20 -10.01
N GLU A 20 -17.25 5.87 -9.86
CA GLU A 20 -16.01 5.51 -10.55
C GLU A 20 -15.15 4.62 -9.65
N ASP A 21 -14.98 3.38 -10.09
CA ASP A 21 -14.15 2.39 -9.39
C ASP A 21 -12.67 2.74 -9.47
N VAL A 22 -12.00 2.75 -8.34
CA VAL A 22 -10.55 2.95 -8.23
C VAL A 22 -9.94 1.92 -7.28
N ASP A 23 -8.68 1.57 -7.51
CA ASP A 23 -7.92 0.84 -6.52
C ASP A 23 -7.69 1.74 -5.30
N PHE A 24 -8.15 1.28 -4.15
CA PHE A 24 -8.07 2.02 -2.89
C PHE A 24 -7.36 1.22 -1.82
N VAL A 25 -6.57 1.92 -1.01
CA VAL A 25 -5.99 1.39 0.22
C VAL A 25 -6.12 2.42 1.34
N GLY A 26 -6.66 1.97 2.46
CA GLY A 26 -6.92 2.88 3.57
C GLY A 26 -7.52 2.18 4.79
N PHE A 27 -7.99 2.95 5.73
CA PHE A 27 -8.58 2.46 6.97
C PHE A 27 -10.00 2.96 7.19
N SER A 28 -10.84 2.07 7.68
CA SER A 28 -12.17 2.43 8.18
C SER A 28 -12.06 3.11 9.55
N LYS A 29 -13.16 3.71 9.98
CA LYS A 29 -13.31 4.30 11.34
C LYS A 29 -13.03 3.30 12.47
N SER A 30 -13.24 2.01 12.23
CA SER A 30 -12.97 0.94 13.20
C SER A 30 -11.51 0.44 13.18
N GLY A 31 -10.64 1.02 12.35
CA GLY A 31 -9.24 0.61 12.21
C GLY A 31 -9.01 -0.62 11.33
N ASN A 32 -10.01 -1.03 10.57
CA ASN A 32 -9.84 -2.12 9.61
C ASN A 32 -9.24 -1.60 8.32
N LEU A 33 -8.20 -2.27 7.83
CA LEU A 33 -7.62 -2.01 6.52
C LEU A 33 -8.65 -2.34 5.43
N ILE A 34 -8.81 -1.43 4.49
CA ILE A 34 -9.61 -1.59 3.28
C ILE A 34 -8.62 -1.62 2.12
N ALA A 35 -8.66 -2.65 1.28
CA ALA A 35 -7.86 -2.75 0.07
C ALA A 35 -8.66 -3.46 -1.02
N GLY A 36 -8.81 -2.84 -2.16
CA GLY A 36 -9.62 -3.36 -3.25
C GLY A 36 -9.98 -2.30 -4.27
N ASN A 37 -10.87 -2.66 -5.18
CA ASN A 37 -11.39 -1.75 -6.19
C ASN A 37 -12.81 -1.32 -5.76
N TYR A 38 -12.99 -0.02 -5.51
CA TYR A 38 -14.20 0.54 -4.92
C TYR A 38 -14.53 1.92 -5.49
N ASP A 39 -15.81 2.23 -5.56
CA ASP A 39 -16.31 3.58 -5.76
C ASP A 39 -16.45 4.35 -4.43
N LYS A 40 -16.73 5.66 -4.51
CA LYS A 40 -16.89 6.52 -3.31
C LYS A 40 -18.09 6.12 -2.46
N THR A 41 -19.16 5.58 -3.05
CA THR A 41 -20.36 5.15 -2.34
C THR A 41 -20.05 3.94 -1.46
N GLN A 42 -19.36 2.95 -2.03
CA GLN A 42 -18.92 1.77 -1.30
C GLN A 42 -17.94 2.13 -0.16
N LEU A 43 -16.99 3.03 -0.41
CA LEU A 43 -16.06 3.49 0.63
C LEU A 43 -16.79 4.24 1.77
N SER A 44 -17.82 5.01 1.46
CA SER A 44 -18.67 5.66 2.45
C SER A 44 -19.42 4.63 3.30
N ASP A 45 -20.00 3.60 2.69
CA ASP A 45 -20.71 2.51 3.38
C ASP A 45 -19.76 1.73 4.31
N MET A 46 -18.51 1.53 3.87
CA MET A 46 -17.43 0.93 4.68
C MET A 46 -16.92 1.85 5.79
N LYS A 47 -17.38 3.10 5.85
CA LYS A 47 -16.91 4.14 6.78
C LYS A 47 -15.39 4.35 6.68
N ALA A 48 -14.87 4.40 5.44
CA ALA A 48 -13.48 4.74 5.19
C ALA A 48 -13.18 6.15 5.73
N MET A 49 -12.07 6.30 6.43
CA MET A 49 -11.64 7.56 7.06
C MET A 49 -10.32 8.06 6.52
N GLU A 50 -9.40 7.16 6.29
CA GLU A 50 -8.04 7.46 5.81
C GLU A 50 -7.73 6.59 4.61
N GLY A 51 -7.10 7.15 3.58
CA GLY A 51 -6.63 6.33 2.47
C GLY A 51 -6.32 7.10 1.21
N ILE A 52 -5.84 6.34 0.26
CA ILE A 52 -5.41 6.85 -1.04
C ILE A 52 -5.87 5.90 -2.15
N THR A 53 -6.06 6.47 -3.33
CA THR A 53 -6.13 5.67 -4.56
C THR A 53 -4.74 5.15 -4.87
N PHE A 54 -4.53 3.87 -4.67
CA PHE A 54 -3.32 3.15 -5.03
C PHE A 54 -3.56 1.64 -5.02
N GLY A 55 -2.69 0.88 -5.72
CA GLY A 55 -2.81 -0.56 -5.78
C GLY A 55 -1.62 -1.22 -6.52
N PRO A 56 -1.81 -2.44 -6.94
CA PRO A 56 -3.03 -3.25 -6.81
C PRO A 56 -3.23 -3.80 -5.38
N PRO A 57 -4.46 -4.24 -5.03
CA PRO A 57 -4.68 -5.09 -3.87
C PRO A 57 -3.92 -6.41 -4.07
N LEU A 58 -3.31 -6.93 -3.02
CA LEU A 58 -2.48 -8.14 -3.04
C LEU A 58 -3.17 -9.32 -2.36
N ILE A 59 -3.85 -9.04 -1.25
CA ILE A 59 -4.62 -10.04 -0.49
C ILE A 59 -5.95 -9.41 -0.13
N VAL A 60 -7.05 -10.08 -0.47
CA VAL A 60 -8.41 -9.65 -0.13
C VAL A 60 -9.14 -10.84 0.49
N ASP A 61 -9.67 -10.66 1.70
CA ASP A 61 -10.39 -11.70 2.45
C ASP A 61 -9.59 -13.03 2.56
N GLY A 62 -8.28 -12.92 2.79
CA GLY A 62 -7.37 -14.04 2.92
C GLY A 62 -7.06 -14.77 1.61
N LYS A 63 -7.42 -14.20 0.46
CA LYS A 63 -7.13 -14.75 -0.86
C LYS A 63 -6.06 -13.94 -1.56
N LYS A 64 -5.08 -14.62 -2.13
CA LYS A 64 -4.05 -14.02 -2.99
C LYS A 64 -4.68 -13.54 -4.29
N MET A 65 -4.39 -12.30 -4.69
CA MET A 65 -4.95 -11.68 -5.88
C MET A 65 -4.09 -11.97 -7.13
N ILE A 66 -2.77 -12.12 -6.97
CA ILE A 66 -1.85 -12.50 -8.05
C ILE A 66 -1.74 -14.03 -8.05
N THR A 67 -2.44 -14.68 -8.96
CA THR A 67 -2.47 -16.15 -9.11
C THR A 67 -1.48 -16.65 -10.15
N GLU A 68 -1.12 -15.80 -11.13
CA GLU A 68 -0.18 -16.11 -12.21
C GLU A 68 0.82 -14.97 -12.42
N GLY A 69 2.00 -15.30 -12.95
CA GLY A 69 3.04 -14.31 -13.24
C GLY A 69 3.61 -13.63 -11.99
N ASP A 70 4.21 -12.46 -12.20
CA ASP A 70 4.92 -11.67 -11.19
C ASP A 70 4.14 -10.45 -10.67
N GLY A 71 2.92 -10.23 -11.21
CA GLY A 71 2.08 -9.05 -10.94
C GLY A 71 2.31 -7.90 -11.94
N GLY A 72 3.15 -8.09 -12.95
CA GLY A 72 3.28 -7.19 -14.10
C GLY A 72 4.16 -5.94 -13.90
N TRP A 73 4.75 -5.75 -12.72
CA TRP A 73 5.57 -4.56 -12.42
C TRP A 73 7.08 -4.88 -12.36
N GLY A 74 7.47 -6.11 -12.69
CA GLY A 74 8.87 -6.57 -12.65
C GLY A 74 9.49 -6.54 -11.25
N VAL A 75 10.83 -6.59 -11.19
CA VAL A 75 11.60 -6.60 -9.94
C VAL A 75 12.04 -5.18 -9.57
N GLY A 76 11.85 -4.78 -8.31
CA GLY A 76 12.29 -3.47 -7.82
C GLY A 76 12.01 -3.27 -6.32
N PRO A 77 12.39 -2.10 -5.77
CA PRO A 77 12.03 -1.74 -4.40
C PRO A 77 10.52 -1.71 -4.24
N ARG A 78 10.01 -2.19 -3.10
CA ARG A 78 8.58 -2.31 -2.84
C ARG A 78 8.20 -1.74 -1.49
N THR A 79 7.01 -1.18 -1.45
CA THR A 79 6.32 -0.76 -0.23
C THR A 79 4.94 -1.39 -0.22
N ALA A 80 4.53 -1.95 0.89
CA ALA A 80 3.20 -2.54 1.02
C ALA A 80 2.71 -2.44 2.46
N ILE A 81 1.39 -2.53 2.61
CA ILE A 81 0.70 -2.56 3.89
C ILE A 81 -0.21 -3.78 3.94
N GLY A 82 -0.31 -4.41 5.10
CA GLY A 82 -1.22 -5.51 5.32
C GLY A 82 -1.78 -5.52 6.74
N GLN A 83 -2.90 -6.22 6.93
CA GLN A 83 -3.50 -6.40 8.24
C GLN A 83 -3.91 -7.85 8.46
N LYS A 84 -3.65 -8.36 9.66
CA LYS A 84 -4.11 -9.66 10.13
C LYS A 84 -5.54 -9.58 10.66
N LYS A 85 -6.21 -10.74 10.82
CA LYS A 85 -7.55 -10.81 11.41
C LYS A 85 -7.63 -10.29 12.85
N ASP A 86 -6.54 -10.31 13.60
CA ASP A 86 -6.46 -9.80 14.97
C ASP A 86 -6.27 -8.28 15.04
N GLY A 87 -6.23 -7.59 13.89
CA GLY A 87 -6.03 -6.16 13.77
C GLY A 87 -4.56 -5.73 13.65
N THR A 88 -3.60 -6.63 13.79
CA THR A 88 -2.17 -6.30 13.64
C THR A 88 -1.88 -5.78 12.24
N VAL A 89 -1.33 -4.57 12.14
CA VAL A 89 -0.90 -3.96 10.87
C VAL A 89 0.58 -4.24 10.62
N LEU A 90 0.90 -4.61 9.39
CA LEU A 90 2.27 -4.83 8.92
C LEU A 90 2.62 -3.79 7.86
N PHE A 91 3.75 -3.11 8.04
CA PHE A 91 4.41 -2.33 7.00
C PHE A 91 5.56 -3.15 6.42
N LEU A 92 5.59 -3.32 5.11
CA LEU A 92 6.66 -4.03 4.41
C LEU A 92 7.36 -3.08 3.46
N VAL A 93 8.66 -2.94 3.64
CA VAL A 93 9.54 -2.24 2.68
C VAL A 93 10.65 -3.19 2.27
N ILE A 94 10.86 -3.30 0.96
CA ILE A 94 11.92 -4.11 0.36
C ILE A 94 12.82 -3.17 -0.44
N ASP A 95 14.09 -3.12 -0.08
CA ASP A 95 15.10 -2.39 -0.85
C ASP A 95 15.32 -3.05 -2.22
N GLY A 96 15.81 -2.27 -3.18
CA GLY A 96 16.07 -2.81 -4.52
C GLY A 96 16.87 -1.85 -5.40
N ARG A 97 17.10 -2.25 -6.66
CA ARG A 97 17.88 -1.50 -7.65
C ARG A 97 19.31 -1.17 -7.20
N GLN A 98 19.87 -1.98 -6.30
CA GLN A 98 21.22 -1.81 -5.74
C GLN A 98 22.01 -3.10 -5.91
N PRO A 99 22.69 -3.30 -7.07
CA PRO A 99 23.51 -4.49 -7.33
C PRO A 99 24.51 -4.76 -6.20
N GLY A 100 24.62 -6.03 -5.80
CA GLY A 100 25.47 -6.44 -4.67
C GLY A 100 24.86 -6.28 -3.28
N TYR A 101 23.68 -5.61 -3.18
CA TYR A 101 22.92 -5.48 -1.94
C TYR A 101 21.51 -6.06 -2.08
N SER A 102 20.65 -5.45 -2.88
CA SER A 102 19.30 -5.92 -3.17
C SER A 102 18.85 -5.49 -4.55
N ILE A 103 18.32 -6.42 -5.34
CA ILE A 103 17.69 -6.12 -6.63
C ILE A 103 16.22 -5.73 -6.46
N GLY A 104 15.59 -6.11 -5.33
CA GLY A 104 14.18 -5.90 -5.04
C GLY A 104 13.34 -7.18 -5.15
N ALA A 105 12.05 -7.00 -5.25
CA ALA A 105 11.05 -8.04 -5.31
C ALA A 105 9.99 -7.77 -6.39
N THR A 106 9.29 -8.80 -6.83
CA THR A 106 8.06 -8.71 -7.62
C THR A 106 6.86 -8.43 -6.72
N LEU A 107 5.72 -8.04 -7.29
CA LEU A 107 4.48 -7.91 -6.50
C LEU A 107 4.01 -9.25 -5.94
N ARG A 108 4.27 -10.34 -6.67
CA ARG A 108 3.97 -11.70 -6.18
C ARG A 108 4.80 -12.04 -4.94
N ASP A 109 6.09 -11.74 -4.93
CA ASP A 109 6.94 -11.96 -3.75
C ASP A 109 6.41 -11.18 -2.53
N VAL A 110 6.04 -9.91 -2.73
CA VAL A 110 5.42 -9.07 -1.69
C VAL A 110 4.13 -9.69 -1.15
N GLN A 111 3.25 -10.14 -2.05
CA GLN A 111 2.01 -10.83 -1.70
C GLN A 111 2.29 -12.09 -0.86
N ASP A 112 3.24 -12.91 -1.31
CA ASP A 112 3.56 -14.17 -0.67
C ASP A 112 4.15 -13.95 0.73
N ILE A 113 5.05 -12.97 0.89
CA ILE A 113 5.60 -12.57 2.19
C ILE A 113 4.48 -12.15 3.16
N LEU A 114 3.58 -11.25 2.72
CA LEU A 114 2.49 -10.77 3.57
C LEU A 114 1.49 -11.89 3.92
N PHE A 115 1.22 -12.79 2.97
CA PHE A 115 0.37 -13.95 3.18
C PHE A 115 0.97 -14.92 4.21
N GLU A 116 2.27 -15.24 4.10
CA GLU A 116 3.00 -16.08 5.05
C GLU A 116 3.07 -15.45 6.46
N LYS A 117 3.09 -14.12 6.55
CA LYS A 117 2.99 -13.38 7.81
C LYS A 117 1.58 -13.38 8.40
N GLY A 118 0.59 -13.94 7.70
CA GLY A 118 -0.78 -14.09 8.19
C GLY A 118 -1.67 -12.88 7.88
N CYS A 119 -1.33 -12.03 6.93
CA CYS A 119 -2.21 -10.96 6.50
C CYS A 119 -3.48 -11.53 5.87
N TYR A 120 -4.61 -10.97 6.26
CA TYR A 120 -5.92 -11.26 5.73
C TYR A 120 -6.32 -10.29 4.61
N ILE A 121 -5.78 -9.06 4.70
CA ILE A 121 -5.90 -8.00 3.70
C ILE A 121 -4.52 -7.37 3.48
N ALA A 122 -4.18 -7.03 2.24
CA ALA A 122 -2.93 -6.34 1.91
C ALA A 122 -3.01 -5.62 0.56
N ALA A 123 -2.26 -4.52 0.44
CA ALA A 123 -2.11 -3.78 -0.79
C ALA A 123 -0.68 -3.34 -1.03
N ASN A 124 -0.34 -3.20 -2.32
CA ASN A 124 0.86 -2.51 -2.75
C ASN A 124 0.70 -0.99 -2.59
N LEU A 125 1.79 -0.34 -2.23
CA LEU A 125 1.94 1.12 -2.18
C LEU A 125 3.01 1.58 -3.18
N ASP A 126 3.25 2.89 -3.25
CA ASP A 126 4.29 3.44 -4.12
C ASP A 126 5.67 2.88 -3.72
N GLY A 127 6.31 2.29 -4.70
CA GLY A 127 7.58 1.59 -4.57
C GLY A 127 8.74 2.34 -5.23
N GLY A 128 9.72 1.58 -5.72
CA GLY A 128 10.88 2.17 -6.41
C GLY A 128 11.65 3.11 -5.47
N SER A 129 11.99 4.30 -5.96
CA SER A 129 12.69 5.32 -5.15
C SER A 129 11.84 5.95 -4.05
N SER A 130 10.51 5.67 -4.02
CA SER A 130 9.63 6.09 -2.92
C SER A 130 9.64 5.13 -1.73
N SER A 131 10.25 3.94 -1.86
CA SER A 131 10.30 2.93 -0.79
C SER A 131 11.14 3.42 0.39
N THR A 132 10.48 3.93 1.42
CA THR A 132 11.13 4.49 2.61
C THR A 132 10.39 4.06 3.86
N LEU A 133 11.11 3.53 4.85
CA LEU A 133 10.61 3.20 6.18
C LEU A 133 11.32 4.07 7.22
N TYR A 134 10.54 4.92 7.87
CA TYR A 134 11.03 5.79 8.94
C TYR A 134 10.60 5.24 10.30
N LEU A 135 11.53 5.05 11.21
CA LEU A 135 11.28 4.52 12.55
C LEU A 135 12.18 5.19 13.58
N ASN A 136 11.59 5.66 14.67
CA ASN A 136 12.33 6.24 15.81
C ASN A 136 13.32 7.34 15.40
N GLY A 137 12.89 8.27 14.57
CA GLY A 137 13.70 9.43 14.18
C GLY A 137 14.69 9.20 13.04
N LYS A 138 14.66 8.05 12.38
CA LYS A 138 15.58 7.73 11.27
C LYS A 138 14.95 6.84 10.21
N VAL A 139 15.48 6.92 8.99
CA VAL A 139 15.21 5.93 7.94
C VAL A 139 15.96 4.65 8.25
N VAL A 140 15.25 3.52 8.23
CA VAL A 140 15.79 2.20 8.63
C VAL A 140 16.06 1.28 7.44
N ASN A 141 15.58 1.62 6.25
CA ASN A 141 15.92 0.93 4.99
C ASN A 141 16.97 1.73 4.20
N LYS A 142 17.31 1.27 3.00
CA LYS A 142 18.26 1.92 2.10
C LYS A 142 17.52 2.33 0.80
N PRO A 143 16.99 3.58 0.73
CA PRO A 143 16.29 4.07 -0.45
C PRO A 143 17.11 3.95 -1.73
N ALA A 144 16.45 3.65 -2.84
CA ALA A 144 17.10 3.40 -4.12
C ALA A 144 17.52 4.68 -4.88
N ASP A 145 17.13 5.86 -4.41
CA ASP A 145 17.54 7.12 -5.00
C ASP A 145 18.97 7.47 -4.57
N LEU A 146 19.79 7.92 -5.53
CA LEU A 146 21.18 8.30 -5.28
C LEU A 146 21.33 9.51 -4.34
N LEU A 147 20.30 10.34 -4.28
CA LEU A 147 20.26 11.54 -3.42
C LEU A 147 19.61 11.26 -2.05
N GLY A 148 19.25 10.00 -1.77
CA GLY A 148 18.58 9.59 -0.54
C GLY A 148 17.06 9.51 -0.71
N GLU A 149 16.30 10.08 0.24
CA GLU A 149 14.84 10.04 0.21
C GLU A 149 14.29 11.05 -0.81
N ARG A 150 13.36 10.60 -1.64
CA ARG A 150 12.63 11.52 -2.51
C ARG A 150 11.43 12.13 -1.79
N MET A 151 10.99 13.30 -2.24
CA MET A 151 9.72 13.88 -1.79
C MET A 151 8.54 13.02 -2.27
N ILE A 152 7.64 12.71 -1.35
CA ILE A 152 6.41 11.96 -1.59
C ILE A 152 5.21 12.77 -1.08
N PRO A 153 4.03 12.66 -1.72
CA PRO A 153 2.86 13.44 -1.34
C PRO A 153 2.14 12.90 -0.10
N THR A 154 2.29 11.61 0.20
CA THR A 154 1.56 10.92 1.28
C THR A 154 2.42 9.86 1.94
N ALA A 155 2.08 9.53 3.19
CA ALA A 155 2.65 8.40 3.93
C ALA A 155 1.60 7.83 4.89
N PHE A 156 1.65 6.53 5.13
CA PHE A 156 0.96 5.91 6.27
C PHE A 156 1.81 6.10 7.51
N ILE A 157 1.22 6.59 8.59
CA ILE A 157 1.90 6.85 9.85
C ILE A 157 1.19 6.18 11.02
N VAL A 158 1.95 5.84 12.04
CA VAL A 158 1.44 5.38 13.34
C VAL A 158 1.68 6.48 14.35
N LYS A 159 0.61 6.89 15.03
CA LYS A 159 0.62 7.92 16.10
C LYS A 159 0.59 7.26 17.47
#